data_bc349c4c88a775ed00bf07c9b2b2c7f3
#
_entry.id   bc349c4c88a775ed00bf07c9b2b2c7f3
#
_cell.length_a   1.000
_cell.length_b   1.000
_cell.length_c   1.000
_cell.angle_alpha   90.00
_cell.angle_beta   90.00
_cell.angle_gamma   90.00
#
_symmetry.space_group_name_H-M   'P 1'
#
loop_
_entity.id
_entity.type
_entity.pdbx_description
1 polymer ?
#
loop_
_entity_poly.entity_id
_entity_poly.type
_entity_poly.pdbx_seq_one_letter_code
_entity_poly.pdbx_strand_id
1 'polypeptide(L)'
;MNPILRTEGLGKYFGEMAAVHEVSLNIQRGLFTSIIGPNGAGKTTLINLLSGHLLPDKGRIFFQEAEITRWEPNRRVKMGISRSFQVMNIFPRMTVFENILLPVLSRLNKTLRPFSSLRSQEEAIAQTEKILHEVWLWDEREHPAGQMSHGDQRLLELGIAVAADPSLCFLDEPSSGMNPIERVKVLELVKKLAAERKTTFVIVEHDMDVVFSLSDWIVVMNRGEILAEGKPAEIRNNQEVRDIYLGEEI
;
A
#
# COMPACT_ATOMS: atom_id res chain seq x y z
N MET A 1 2.86 22.01 -2.48
CA MET A 1 1.82 21.14 -1.86
C MET A 1 2.45 20.53 -0.63
N ASN A 2 1.72 20.45 0.50
CA ASN A 2 2.28 19.78 1.69
C ASN A 2 2.24 18.26 1.47
N PRO A 3 3.34 17.53 1.77
CA PRO A 3 3.37 16.09 1.67
C PRO A 3 2.39 15.45 2.65
N ILE A 4 1.77 14.32 2.26
CA ILE A 4 0.92 13.55 3.17
C ILE A 4 1.73 12.80 4.22
N LEU A 5 2.94 12.35 3.83
CA LEU A 5 3.91 11.72 4.70
C LEU A 5 5.31 12.23 4.35
N ARG A 6 6.12 12.52 5.37
CA ARG A 6 7.52 12.87 5.20
C ARG A 6 8.41 12.19 6.23
N THR A 7 9.66 11.96 5.87
CA THR A 7 10.68 11.44 6.76
C THR A 7 11.86 12.40 6.84
N GLU A 8 12.55 12.41 7.95
CA GLU A 8 13.74 13.23 8.18
C GLU A 8 14.86 12.33 8.70
N GLY A 9 15.89 12.09 7.90
CA GLY A 9 17.08 11.31 8.25
C GLY A 9 16.77 9.92 8.79
N LEU A 10 15.80 9.21 8.19
CA LEU A 10 15.31 7.91 8.69
C LEU A 10 16.39 6.85 8.54
N GLY A 11 16.70 6.15 9.62
CA GLY A 11 17.71 5.08 9.66
C GLY A 11 17.22 3.83 10.37
N LYS A 12 17.57 2.65 9.80
CA LYS A 12 17.35 1.33 10.39
C LYS A 12 18.54 0.42 10.16
N TYR A 13 19.06 -0.15 11.24
CA TYR A 13 20.25 -0.97 11.21
C TYR A 13 19.95 -2.36 11.77
N PHE A 14 20.51 -3.40 11.14
CA PHE A 14 20.51 -4.77 11.63
C PHE A 14 21.96 -5.21 11.83
N GLY A 15 22.43 -5.12 13.08
CA GLY A 15 23.85 -5.23 13.38
C GLY A 15 24.63 -4.10 12.70
N GLU A 16 25.64 -4.45 11.91
CA GLU A 16 26.45 -3.50 11.15
C GLU A 16 25.82 -3.09 9.80
N MET A 17 24.78 -3.81 9.37
CA MET A 17 24.13 -3.55 8.09
C MET A 17 23.11 -2.41 8.20
N ALA A 18 23.31 -1.33 7.44
CA ALA A 18 22.34 -0.27 7.27
C ALA A 18 21.29 -0.70 6.23
N ALA A 19 20.10 -1.11 6.67
CA ALA A 19 19.01 -1.47 5.76
C ALA A 19 18.26 -0.24 5.24
N VAL A 20 18.25 0.85 6.02
CA VAL A 20 17.79 2.20 5.62
C VAL A 20 18.77 3.18 6.25
N HIS A 21 19.32 4.12 5.47
CA HIS A 21 20.33 5.07 5.89
C HIS A 21 19.98 6.48 5.45
N GLU A 22 19.78 7.36 6.43
CA GLU A 22 19.52 8.81 6.26
C GLU A 22 18.41 9.16 5.24
N VAL A 23 17.38 8.30 5.11
CA VAL A 23 16.31 8.49 4.14
C VAL A 23 15.40 9.66 4.55
N SER A 24 15.43 10.72 3.72
CA SER A 24 14.50 11.87 3.81
C SER A 24 13.63 11.85 2.56
N LEU A 25 12.33 11.53 2.73
CA LEU A 25 11.36 11.29 1.67
C LEU A 25 10.12 12.17 1.88
N ASN A 26 9.53 12.65 0.78
CA ASN A 26 8.27 13.36 0.78
C ASN A 26 7.26 12.68 -0.15
N ILE A 27 6.24 12.05 0.42
CA ILE A 27 5.12 11.46 -0.33
C ILE A 27 4.05 12.55 -0.50
N GLN A 28 3.79 12.95 -1.75
CA GLN A 28 2.82 13.98 -2.07
C GLN A 28 1.40 13.43 -2.06
N ARG A 29 0.46 14.18 -1.48
CA ARG A 29 -0.96 13.81 -1.44
C ARG A 29 -1.52 13.67 -2.86
N GLY A 30 -2.21 12.56 -3.12
CA GLY A 30 -2.90 12.28 -4.37
C GLY A 30 -1.99 11.93 -5.55
N LEU A 31 -0.67 11.84 -5.36
CA LEU A 31 0.23 11.27 -6.36
C LEU A 31 0.43 9.78 -6.13
N PHE A 32 0.44 9.03 -7.22
CA PHE A 32 0.82 7.64 -7.21
C PHE A 32 2.34 7.53 -7.19
N THR A 33 2.90 7.05 -6.07
CA THR A 33 4.35 6.97 -5.90
C THR A 33 4.80 5.52 -5.96
N SER A 34 5.78 5.20 -6.81
CA SER A 34 6.45 3.90 -6.80
C SER A 34 7.80 3.98 -6.10
N ILE A 35 8.11 2.98 -5.28
CA ILE A 35 9.43 2.77 -4.68
C ILE A 35 10.05 1.56 -5.37
N ILE A 36 11.15 1.78 -6.07
CA ILE A 36 11.86 0.76 -6.83
C ILE A 36 13.31 0.62 -6.35
N GLY A 37 13.98 -0.42 -6.80
CA GLY A 37 15.38 -0.68 -6.47
C GLY A 37 15.71 -2.18 -6.52
N PRO A 38 16.97 -2.58 -6.57
CA PRO A 38 17.39 -3.98 -6.58
C PRO A 38 16.97 -4.72 -5.30
N ASN A 39 17.08 -6.05 -5.33
CA ASN A 39 16.89 -6.85 -4.13
C ASN A 39 17.90 -6.45 -3.05
N GLY A 40 17.42 -6.30 -1.81
CA GLY A 40 18.25 -5.80 -0.70
C GLY A 40 18.43 -4.28 -0.65
N ALA A 41 17.82 -3.50 -1.55
CA ALA A 41 17.91 -2.02 -1.53
C ALA A 41 17.27 -1.35 -0.30
N GLY A 42 16.49 -2.09 0.52
CA GLY A 42 15.85 -1.55 1.73
C GLY A 42 14.36 -1.18 1.57
N LYS A 43 13.76 -1.43 0.40
CA LYS A 43 12.36 -1.07 0.09
C LYS A 43 11.36 -1.58 1.13
N THR A 44 11.35 -2.89 1.40
CA THR A 44 10.46 -3.53 2.38
C THR A 44 10.72 -3.02 3.80
N THR A 45 12.00 -2.77 4.14
CA THR A 45 12.36 -2.16 5.44
C THR A 45 11.80 -0.75 5.54
N LEU A 46 11.91 0.07 4.50
CA LEU A 46 11.34 1.42 4.47
C LEU A 46 9.82 1.37 4.65
N ILE A 47 9.10 0.54 3.89
CA ILE A 47 7.65 0.38 4.05
C ILE A 47 7.27 -0.09 5.48
N ASN A 48 8.05 -1.01 6.07
CA ASN A 48 7.84 -1.46 7.46
C ASN A 48 7.99 -0.31 8.47
N LEU A 49 8.95 0.59 8.26
CA LEU A 49 9.13 1.81 9.07
C LEU A 49 7.95 2.76 8.89
N LEU A 50 7.54 3.04 7.64
CA LEU A 50 6.46 3.98 7.32
C LEU A 50 5.09 3.47 7.80
N SER A 51 4.87 2.16 7.80
CA SER A 51 3.63 1.53 8.30
C SER A 51 3.64 1.23 9.80
N GLY A 52 4.80 1.35 10.47
CA GLY A 52 4.94 1.15 11.93
C GLY A 52 5.21 -0.29 12.36
N HIS A 53 5.44 -1.22 11.42
CA HIS A 53 5.80 -2.61 11.74
C HIS A 53 7.26 -2.74 12.21
N LEU A 54 8.08 -1.73 11.92
CA LEU A 54 9.41 -1.56 12.48
C LEU A 54 9.54 -0.16 13.08
N LEU A 55 10.32 -0.03 14.14
CA LEU A 55 10.71 1.25 14.69
C LEU A 55 12.07 1.66 14.08
N PRO A 56 12.23 2.92 13.69
CA PRO A 56 13.52 3.43 13.25
C PRO A 56 14.49 3.55 14.42
N ASP A 57 15.78 3.41 14.13
CA ASP A 57 16.86 3.64 15.09
C ASP A 57 17.26 5.13 15.11
N LYS A 58 17.05 5.82 13.96
CA LYS A 58 17.31 7.26 13.79
C LYS A 58 16.23 7.91 12.95
N GLY A 59 16.13 9.24 13.04
CA GLY A 59 15.24 10.05 12.25
C GLY A 59 13.81 10.10 12.74
N ARG A 60 12.94 10.76 11.97
CA ARG A 60 11.53 11.02 12.32
C ARG A 60 10.61 10.76 11.14
N ILE A 61 9.38 10.40 11.45
CA ILE A 61 8.30 10.17 10.47
C ILE A 61 7.12 11.07 10.84
N PHE A 62 6.61 11.82 9.87
CA PHE A 62 5.47 12.70 10.03
C PHE A 62 4.36 12.30 9.04
N PHE A 63 3.13 12.27 9.52
CA PHE A 63 1.94 12.04 8.72
C PHE A 63 0.93 13.16 9.00
N GLN A 64 0.52 13.89 7.96
CA GLN A 64 -0.38 15.04 8.09
C GLN A 64 0.06 16.00 9.21
N GLU A 65 1.35 16.37 9.21
CA GLU A 65 2.04 17.24 10.20
C GLU A 65 2.22 16.63 11.60
N ALA A 66 1.56 15.52 11.93
CA ALA A 66 1.77 14.84 13.22
C ALA A 66 3.00 13.95 13.17
N GLU A 67 3.85 14.00 14.18
CA GLU A 67 4.95 13.06 14.34
C GLU A 67 4.39 11.69 14.77
N ILE A 68 4.66 10.66 13.95
CA ILE A 68 4.18 9.29 14.14
C ILE A 68 5.32 8.29 14.35
N THR A 69 6.55 8.75 14.55
CA THR A 69 7.78 7.95 14.58
C THR A 69 7.65 6.69 15.45
N ARG A 70 7.09 6.83 16.64
CA ARG A 70 6.93 5.74 17.61
C ARG A 70 5.51 5.17 17.71
N TRP A 71 4.63 5.51 16.77
CA TRP A 71 3.27 4.98 16.81
C TRP A 71 3.22 3.57 16.25
N GLU A 72 2.49 2.71 16.95
CA GLU A 72 2.21 1.35 16.54
C GLU A 72 1.29 1.28 15.31
N PRO A 73 1.30 0.16 14.53
CA PRO A 73 0.52 0.02 13.30
C PRO A 73 -0.97 0.30 13.50
N ASN A 74 -1.59 -0.21 14.57
CA ASN A 74 -3.01 -0.02 14.84
C ASN A 74 -3.41 1.46 14.99
N ARG A 75 -2.53 2.28 15.58
CA ARG A 75 -2.73 3.72 15.70
C ARG A 75 -2.58 4.42 14.35
N ARG A 76 -1.62 3.99 13.51
CA ARG A 76 -1.44 4.53 12.16
C ARG A 76 -2.62 4.20 11.26
N VAL A 77 -3.17 2.98 11.36
CA VAL A 77 -4.40 2.60 10.63
C VAL A 77 -5.57 3.51 11.00
N LYS A 78 -5.78 3.79 12.30
CA LYS A 78 -6.84 4.71 12.75
C LYS A 78 -6.65 6.15 12.27
N MET A 79 -5.43 6.54 11.93
CA MET A 79 -5.12 7.85 11.34
C MET A 79 -5.26 7.89 9.82
N GLY A 80 -5.54 6.75 9.19
CA GLY A 80 -5.76 6.65 7.76
C GLY A 80 -4.53 6.18 6.96
N ILE A 81 -3.61 5.43 7.58
CA ILE A 81 -2.54 4.72 6.88
C ILE A 81 -2.91 3.25 6.80
N SER A 82 -3.09 2.72 5.59
CA SER A 82 -3.28 1.29 5.38
C SER A 82 -2.08 0.66 4.64
N ARG A 83 -1.99 -0.65 4.70
CA ARG A 83 -1.01 -1.44 3.97
C ARG A 83 -1.62 -2.76 3.53
N SER A 84 -1.46 -3.14 2.25
CA SER A 84 -1.58 -4.52 1.83
C SER A 84 -0.27 -5.25 2.13
N PHE A 85 -0.34 -6.51 2.54
CA PHE A 85 0.84 -7.28 2.92
C PHE A 85 1.27 -8.19 1.77
N GLN A 86 2.56 -8.54 1.75
CA GLN A 86 3.14 -9.53 0.83
C GLN A 86 2.58 -10.94 1.07
N VAL A 87 2.10 -11.23 2.29
CA VAL A 87 1.36 -12.45 2.65
C VAL A 87 -0.13 -12.10 2.72
N MET A 88 -0.97 -12.86 2.01
CA MET A 88 -2.42 -12.63 1.94
C MET A 88 -3.06 -12.55 3.33
N ASN A 89 -3.60 -11.38 3.68
CA ASN A 89 -4.28 -11.10 4.95
C ASN A 89 -5.79 -11.15 4.78
N ILE A 90 -6.29 -12.27 4.27
CA ILE A 90 -7.71 -12.57 4.21
C ILE A 90 -8.09 -13.57 5.32
N PHE A 91 -9.32 -13.55 5.74
CA PHE A 91 -9.90 -14.58 6.60
C PHE A 91 -10.47 -15.70 5.70
N PRO A 92 -9.72 -16.79 5.43
CA PRO A 92 -10.06 -17.72 4.36
C PRO A 92 -11.36 -18.51 4.62
N ARG A 93 -11.79 -18.62 5.89
CA ARG A 93 -13.02 -19.31 6.28
C ARG A 93 -14.25 -18.40 6.28
N MET A 94 -14.05 -17.09 6.19
CA MET A 94 -15.12 -16.10 6.09
C MET A 94 -15.45 -15.87 4.62
N THR A 95 -16.67 -15.42 4.37
CA THR A 95 -17.09 -15.02 3.03
C THR A 95 -16.32 -13.77 2.56
N VAL A 96 -16.33 -13.53 1.26
CA VAL A 96 -15.79 -12.29 0.66
C VAL A 96 -16.47 -11.06 1.26
N PHE A 97 -17.79 -11.12 1.44
CA PHE A 97 -18.58 -10.06 2.09
C PHE A 97 -18.11 -9.78 3.51
N GLU A 98 -17.95 -10.82 4.33
CA GLU A 98 -17.52 -10.69 5.72
C GLU A 98 -16.09 -10.11 5.84
N ASN A 99 -15.19 -10.48 4.92
CA ASN A 99 -13.84 -9.93 4.86
C ASN A 99 -13.82 -8.41 4.65
N ILE A 100 -14.70 -7.87 3.81
CA ILE A 100 -14.83 -6.42 3.58
C ILE A 100 -15.63 -5.74 4.71
N LEU A 101 -16.63 -6.41 5.27
CA LEU A 101 -17.47 -5.86 6.34
C LEU A 101 -16.66 -5.55 7.61
N LEU A 102 -15.69 -6.41 7.96
CA LEU A 102 -14.88 -6.24 9.17
C LEU A 102 -14.14 -4.89 9.24
N PRO A 103 -13.33 -4.48 8.23
CA PRO A 103 -12.69 -3.16 8.26
C PRO A 103 -13.69 -2.01 8.19
N VAL A 104 -14.83 -2.15 7.50
CA VAL A 104 -15.90 -1.14 7.49
C VAL A 104 -16.46 -0.94 8.91
N LEU A 105 -16.80 -2.03 9.61
CA LEU A 105 -17.27 -1.97 11.00
C LEU A 105 -16.23 -1.38 11.94
N SER A 106 -14.96 -1.74 11.77
CA SER A 106 -13.86 -1.20 12.55
C SER A 106 -13.74 0.32 12.39
N ARG A 107 -13.79 0.81 11.16
CA ARG A 107 -13.77 2.25 10.84
C ARG A 107 -14.94 3.00 11.46
N LEU A 108 -16.14 2.43 11.41
CA LEU A 108 -17.34 3.02 11.99
C LEU A 108 -17.40 2.90 13.52
N ASN A 109 -16.35 2.35 14.19
CA ASN A 109 -16.30 2.08 15.64
C ASN A 109 -17.47 1.22 16.15
N LYS A 110 -17.93 0.27 15.32
CA LYS A 110 -19.14 -0.54 15.59
C LYS A 110 -18.82 -1.98 15.99
N THR A 111 -17.56 -2.39 16.01
CA THR A 111 -17.11 -3.78 16.28
C THR A 111 -17.40 -4.29 17.70
N LEU A 112 -17.62 -3.40 18.68
CA LEU A 112 -17.79 -3.76 20.10
C LEU A 112 -19.17 -3.36 20.69
N ARG A 113 -20.16 -3.03 19.86
CA ARG A 113 -21.49 -2.65 20.35
C ARG A 113 -22.51 -3.73 20.02
N PRO A 114 -22.83 -4.66 20.96
CA PRO A 114 -23.84 -5.71 20.74
C PRO A 114 -25.25 -5.17 20.52
N PHE A 115 -25.48 -3.87 20.79
CA PHE A 115 -26.75 -3.16 20.59
C PHE A 115 -26.61 -2.01 19.58
N SER A 116 -25.77 -2.16 18.53
CA SER A 116 -25.74 -1.18 17.45
C SER A 116 -27.13 -1.10 16.78
N SER A 117 -27.63 0.12 16.53
CA SER A 117 -28.93 0.30 15.89
C SER A 117 -28.97 -0.38 14.53
N LEU A 118 -30.13 -0.91 14.12
CA LEU A 118 -30.37 -1.49 12.79
C LEU A 118 -29.83 -0.55 11.66
N ARG A 119 -30.04 0.76 11.82
CA ARG A 119 -29.55 1.80 10.91
C ARG A 119 -28.02 1.79 10.73
N SER A 120 -27.28 1.44 11.78
CA SER A 120 -25.81 1.40 11.73
C SER A 120 -25.28 0.13 11.04
N GLN A 121 -26.06 -0.93 11.04
CA GLN A 121 -25.75 -2.15 10.28
C GLN A 121 -26.06 -1.95 8.80
N GLU A 122 -27.18 -1.29 8.47
CA GLU A 122 -27.54 -0.93 7.08
C GLU A 122 -26.46 -0.08 6.41
N GLU A 123 -25.92 0.92 7.13
CA GLU A 123 -24.84 1.75 6.61
C GLU A 123 -23.55 0.93 6.32
N ALA A 124 -23.16 0.04 7.24
CA ALA A 124 -21.99 -0.80 7.05
C ALA A 124 -22.18 -1.79 5.89
N ILE A 125 -23.37 -2.37 5.78
CA ILE A 125 -23.75 -3.27 4.68
C ILE A 125 -23.67 -2.51 3.34
N ALA A 126 -24.32 -1.35 3.22
CA ALA A 126 -24.33 -0.56 1.99
C ALA A 126 -22.91 -0.14 1.56
N GLN A 127 -22.03 0.21 2.52
CA GLN A 127 -20.64 0.52 2.21
C GLN A 127 -19.86 -0.72 1.76
N THR A 128 -20.11 -1.88 2.39
CA THR A 128 -19.50 -3.16 1.99
C THR A 128 -19.91 -3.54 0.57
N GLU A 129 -21.20 -3.45 0.25
CA GLU A 129 -21.73 -3.72 -1.10
C GLU A 129 -21.09 -2.81 -2.14
N LYS A 130 -20.97 -1.50 -1.85
CA LYS A 130 -20.31 -0.55 -2.73
C LYS A 130 -18.86 -0.94 -3.02
N ILE A 131 -18.09 -1.30 -1.99
CA ILE A 131 -16.69 -1.72 -2.15
C ILE A 131 -16.61 -3.01 -2.98
N LEU A 132 -17.49 -3.99 -2.74
CA LEU A 132 -17.53 -5.23 -3.51
C LEU A 132 -17.76 -4.99 -5.00
N HIS A 133 -18.62 -4.02 -5.36
CA HIS A 133 -18.78 -3.59 -6.75
C HIS A 133 -17.55 -2.86 -7.28
N GLU A 134 -16.92 -1.99 -6.48
CA GLU A 134 -15.71 -1.26 -6.87
C GLU A 134 -14.54 -2.20 -7.18
N VAL A 135 -14.38 -3.29 -6.39
CA VAL A 135 -13.30 -4.28 -6.56
C VAL A 135 -13.70 -5.49 -7.42
N TRP A 136 -14.87 -5.45 -8.06
CA TRP A 136 -15.40 -6.49 -8.98
C TRP A 136 -15.59 -7.87 -8.34
N LEU A 137 -15.94 -7.91 -7.06
CA LEU A 137 -16.14 -9.16 -6.30
C LEU A 137 -17.60 -9.34 -5.82
N TRP A 138 -18.53 -8.56 -6.37
CA TRP A 138 -19.93 -8.65 -5.97
C TRP A 138 -20.54 -10.05 -6.16
N ASP A 139 -20.25 -10.69 -7.29
CA ASP A 139 -20.80 -12.01 -7.60
C ASP A 139 -20.21 -13.12 -6.70
N GLU A 140 -18.99 -12.91 -6.17
CA GLU A 140 -18.27 -13.83 -5.28
C GLU A 140 -18.57 -13.60 -3.79
N ARG A 141 -19.41 -12.63 -3.43
CA ARG A 141 -19.59 -12.14 -2.05
C ARG A 141 -19.94 -13.20 -1.01
N GLU A 142 -20.70 -14.23 -1.40
CA GLU A 142 -21.11 -15.33 -0.53
C GLU A 142 -20.12 -16.49 -0.45
N HIS A 143 -19.10 -16.50 -1.33
CA HIS A 143 -18.11 -17.57 -1.36
C HIS A 143 -17.08 -17.40 -0.24
N PRO A 144 -16.58 -18.52 0.35
CA PRO A 144 -15.46 -18.48 1.27
C PRO A 144 -14.22 -17.92 0.55
N ALA A 145 -13.57 -16.91 1.14
CA ALA A 145 -12.44 -16.21 0.52
C ALA A 145 -11.25 -17.16 0.18
N GLY A 146 -11.05 -18.21 0.98
CA GLY A 146 -9.99 -19.20 0.74
C GLY A 146 -10.22 -20.13 -0.47
N GLN A 147 -11.41 -20.12 -1.09
CA GLN A 147 -11.74 -20.93 -2.27
C GLN A 147 -11.64 -20.14 -3.58
N MET A 148 -11.37 -18.83 -3.51
CA MET A 148 -11.23 -17.96 -4.68
C MET A 148 -9.91 -18.20 -5.42
N SER A 149 -9.85 -17.77 -6.69
CA SER A 149 -8.60 -17.69 -7.43
C SER A 149 -7.59 -16.77 -6.73
N HIS A 150 -6.30 -16.93 -7.01
CA HIS A 150 -5.26 -16.10 -6.43
C HIS A 150 -5.44 -14.61 -6.80
N GLY A 151 -5.83 -14.35 -8.04
CA GLY A 151 -6.13 -13.00 -8.52
C GLY A 151 -7.31 -12.37 -7.79
N ASP A 152 -8.41 -13.10 -7.58
CA ASP A 152 -9.58 -12.59 -6.87
C ASP A 152 -9.30 -12.40 -5.37
N GLN A 153 -8.44 -13.24 -4.76
CA GLN A 153 -7.97 -13.00 -3.39
C GLN A 153 -7.17 -11.69 -3.29
N ARG A 154 -6.38 -11.32 -4.32
CA ARG A 154 -5.68 -10.03 -4.36
C ARG A 154 -6.64 -8.84 -4.54
N LEU A 155 -7.68 -8.99 -5.36
CA LEU A 155 -8.75 -7.98 -5.43
C LEU A 155 -9.43 -7.80 -4.08
N LEU A 156 -9.66 -8.90 -3.34
CA LEU A 156 -10.21 -8.85 -1.98
C LEU A 156 -9.29 -8.11 -1.01
N GLU A 157 -7.97 -8.37 -1.06
CA GLU A 157 -6.99 -7.63 -0.24
C GLU A 157 -7.01 -6.13 -0.51
N LEU A 158 -7.08 -5.73 -1.79
CA LEU A 158 -7.24 -4.32 -2.16
C LEU A 158 -8.56 -3.76 -1.60
N GLY A 159 -9.64 -4.53 -1.69
CA GLY A 159 -10.93 -4.18 -1.09
C GLY A 159 -10.84 -3.96 0.42
N ILE A 160 -10.17 -4.86 1.14
CA ILE A 160 -9.91 -4.74 2.58
C ILE A 160 -9.10 -3.47 2.89
N ALA A 161 -8.05 -3.21 2.10
CA ALA A 161 -7.19 -2.05 2.29
C ALA A 161 -7.94 -0.72 2.09
N VAL A 162 -8.83 -0.62 1.09
CA VAL A 162 -9.62 0.59 0.83
C VAL A 162 -10.87 0.69 1.72
N ALA A 163 -11.39 -0.41 2.27
CA ALA A 163 -12.54 -0.41 3.17
C ALA A 163 -12.30 0.38 4.46
N ALA A 164 -11.04 0.52 4.87
CA ALA A 164 -10.64 1.38 5.97
C ALA A 164 -10.70 2.88 5.63
N ASP A 165 -11.00 3.25 4.36
CA ASP A 165 -11.02 4.62 3.82
C ASP A 165 -9.71 5.38 4.11
N PRO A 166 -8.56 4.82 3.71
CA PRO A 166 -7.28 5.39 4.08
C PRO A 166 -6.96 6.65 3.26
N SER A 167 -6.24 7.60 3.89
CA SER A 167 -5.64 8.73 3.18
C SER A 167 -4.33 8.33 2.47
N LEU A 168 -3.65 7.28 2.97
CA LEU A 168 -2.40 6.72 2.43
C LEU A 168 -2.45 5.20 2.48
N CYS A 169 -2.20 4.55 1.34
CA CYS A 169 -2.18 3.09 1.21
C CYS A 169 -0.86 2.62 0.62
N PHE A 170 -0.17 1.74 1.34
CA PHE A 170 1.03 1.06 0.87
C PHE A 170 0.65 -0.28 0.24
N LEU A 171 1.11 -0.53 -0.98
CA LEU A 171 0.95 -1.79 -1.71
C LEU A 171 2.33 -2.42 -1.92
N ASP A 172 2.54 -3.61 -1.39
CA ASP A 172 3.82 -4.32 -1.47
C ASP A 172 3.69 -5.46 -2.50
N GLU A 173 4.27 -5.25 -3.69
CA GLU A 173 4.26 -6.17 -4.83
C GLU A 173 2.85 -6.73 -5.16
N PRO A 174 1.84 -5.88 -5.41
CA PRO A 174 0.46 -6.34 -5.59
C PRO A 174 0.27 -7.24 -6.80
N SER A 175 1.18 -7.24 -7.75
CA SER A 175 1.12 -8.05 -8.97
C SER A 175 1.99 -9.32 -8.91
N SER A 176 2.69 -9.58 -7.80
CA SER A 176 3.61 -10.71 -7.67
C SER A 176 2.90 -12.07 -7.66
N GLY A 177 3.49 -13.05 -8.36
CA GLY A 177 3.00 -14.44 -8.37
C GLY A 177 1.73 -14.70 -9.19
N MET A 178 1.26 -13.73 -9.96
CA MET A 178 0.04 -13.86 -10.77
C MET A 178 0.33 -14.25 -12.21
N ASN A 179 -0.66 -14.90 -12.84
CA ASN A 179 -0.66 -15.06 -14.28
C ASN A 179 -0.92 -13.68 -14.97
N PRO A 180 -0.59 -13.52 -16.27
CA PRO A 180 -0.71 -12.24 -16.97
C PRO A 180 -2.13 -11.63 -16.95
N ILE A 181 -3.18 -12.46 -17.01
CA ILE A 181 -4.58 -12.00 -17.04
C ILE A 181 -4.99 -11.44 -15.67
N GLU A 182 -4.70 -12.18 -14.60
CA GLU A 182 -4.99 -11.73 -13.23
C GLU A 182 -4.22 -10.46 -12.89
N ARG A 183 -2.94 -10.38 -13.30
CA ARG A 183 -2.10 -9.21 -13.12
C ARG A 183 -2.71 -7.96 -13.75
N VAL A 184 -3.15 -8.03 -15.01
CA VAL A 184 -3.81 -6.90 -15.70
C VAL A 184 -5.03 -6.44 -14.90
N LYS A 185 -5.90 -7.37 -14.46
CA LYS A 185 -7.11 -7.07 -13.69
C LYS A 185 -6.78 -6.32 -12.37
N VAL A 186 -5.77 -6.79 -11.63
CA VAL A 186 -5.34 -6.15 -10.36
C VAL A 186 -4.78 -4.75 -10.61
N LEU A 187 -3.92 -4.58 -11.62
CA LEU A 187 -3.33 -3.28 -11.97
C LEU A 187 -4.37 -2.27 -12.47
N GLU A 188 -5.36 -2.73 -13.24
CA GLU A 188 -6.49 -1.88 -13.66
C GLU A 188 -7.30 -1.39 -12.45
N LEU A 189 -7.56 -2.27 -11.46
CA LEU A 189 -8.22 -1.87 -10.23
C LEU A 189 -7.40 -0.83 -9.47
N VAL A 190 -6.10 -1.07 -9.27
CA VAL A 190 -5.21 -0.12 -8.59
C VAL A 190 -5.21 1.23 -9.30
N LYS A 191 -5.12 1.23 -10.64
CA LYS A 191 -5.18 2.44 -11.47
C LYS A 191 -6.50 3.19 -11.30
N LYS A 192 -7.62 2.47 -11.31
CA LYS A 192 -8.97 3.04 -11.10
C LYS A 192 -9.07 3.71 -9.73
N LEU A 193 -8.66 3.01 -8.66
CA LEU A 193 -8.69 3.54 -7.29
C LEU A 193 -7.78 4.76 -7.12
N ALA A 194 -6.60 4.75 -7.74
CA ALA A 194 -5.68 5.88 -7.72
C ALA A 194 -6.23 7.11 -8.45
N ALA A 195 -6.92 6.92 -9.58
CA ALA A 195 -7.50 8.01 -10.37
C ALA A 195 -8.55 8.81 -9.60
N GLU A 196 -9.22 8.23 -8.62
CA GLU A 196 -10.17 8.94 -7.74
C GLU A 196 -9.49 9.95 -6.81
N ARG A 197 -8.16 9.85 -6.61
CA ARG A 197 -7.31 10.73 -5.78
C ARG A 197 -7.78 10.93 -4.34
N LYS A 198 -8.66 10.09 -3.85
CA LYS A 198 -9.10 10.06 -2.45
C LYS A 198 -8.02 9.47 -1.55
N THR A 199 -7.42 8.38 -2.02
CA THR A 199 -6.32 7.69 -1.36
C THR A 199 -5.02 7.97 -2.10
N THR A 200 -3.96 8.29 -1.36
CA THR A 200 -2.59 8.36 -1.91
C THR A 200 -2.03 6.96 -1.90
N PHE A 201 -1.56 6.47 -3.04
CA PHE A 201 -0.96 5.14 -3.14
C PHE A 201 0.56 5.21 -3.20
N VAL A 202 1.21 4.33 -2.46
CA VAL A 202 2.64 4.03 -2.57
C VAL A 202 2.79 2.55 -2.86
N ILE A 203 3.42 2.20 -3.96
CA ILE A 203 3.63 0.83 -4.40
C ILE A 203 5.12 0.48 -4.35
N VAL A 204 5.44 -0.71 -3.89
CA VAL A 204 6.74 -1.34 -4.13
C VAL A 204 6.57 -2.31 -5.28
N GLU A 205 7.30 -2.13 -6.35
CA GLU A 205 7.27 -3.00 -7.52
C GLU A 205 8.67 -3.12 -8.12
N HIS A 206 8.88 -4.22 -8.83
CA HIS A 206 10.13 -4.49 -9.56
C HIS A 206 9.90 -4.60 -11.07
N ASP A 207 8.65 -4.66 -11.50
CA ASP A 207 8.28 -4.63 -12.92
C ASP A 207 8.22 -3.18 -13.42
N MET A 208 9.16 -2.83 -14.28
CA MET A 208 9.31 -1.46 -14.76
C MET A 208 8.15 -0.99 -15.62
N ASP A 209 7.51 -1.88 -16.39
CA ASP A 209 6.33 -1.53 -17.20
C ASP A 209 5.17 -1.11 -16.31
N VAL A 210 4.96 -1.83 -15.20
CA VAL A 210 3.96 -1.48 -14.18
C VAL A 210 4.29 -0.13 -13.57
N VAL A 211 5.54 0.05 -13.12
CA VAL A 211 6.01 1.29 -12.50
C VAL A 211 5.80 2.49 -13.42
N PHE A 212 6.27 2.42 -14.67
CA PHE A 212 6.15 3.54 -15.61
C PHE A 212 4.70 3.81 -16.07
N SER A 213 3.83 2.79 -16.04
CA SER A 213 2.42 2.96 -16.44
C SER A 213 1.53 3.55 -15.36
N LEU A 214 1.89 3.38 -14.08
CA LEU A 214 1.05 3.78 -12.95
C LEU A 214 1.55 5.04 -12.23
N SER A 215 2.88 5.30 -12.24
CA SER A 215 3.46 6.29 -11.33
C SER A 215 3.32 7.73 -11.83
N ASP A 216 2.97 8.61 -10.91
CA ASP A 216 3.18 10.05 -11.04
C ASP A 216 4.59 10.45 -10.57
N TRP A 217 5.13 9.69 -9.59
CA TRP A 217 6.44 9.90 -8.98
C TRP A 217 7.13 8.57 -8.68
N ILE A 218 8.43 8.50 -8.90
CA ILE A 218 9.24 7.30 -8.65
C ILE A 218 10.38 7.65 -7.70
N VAL A 219 10.57 6.81 -6.69
CA VAL A 219 11.70 6.85 -5.76
C VAL A 219 12.56 5.61 -5.99
N VAL A 220 13.81 5.81 -6.32
CA VAL A 220 14.76 4.73 -6.56
C VAL A 220 15.63 4.56 -5.32
N MET A 221 15.60 3.37 -4.73
CA MET A 221 16.45 3.01 -3.59
C MET A 221 17.62 2.13 -4.03
N ASN A 222 18.77 2.38 -3.43
CA ASN A 222 19.94 1.51 -3.55
C ASN A 222 20.70 1.48 -2.22
N ARG A 223 21.05 0.28 -1.73
CA ARG A 223 21.85 0.06 -0.50
C ARG A 223 21.37 0.85 0.72
N GLY A 224 20.03 0.94 0.90
CA GLY A 224 19.42 1.63 2.02
C GLY A 224 19.24 3.14 1.86
N GLU A 225 19.64 3.74 0.76
CA GLU A 225 19.57 5.18 0.49
C GLU A 225 18.64 5.47 -0.70
N ILE A 226 18.17 6.72 -0.82
CA ILE A 226 17.50 7.21 -2.02
C ILE A 226 18.59 7.61 -3.02
N LEU A 227 18.65 6.90 -4.13
CA LEU A 227 19.57 7.20 -5.23
C LEU A 227 19.05 8.34 -6.11
N ALA A 228 17.76 8.28 -6.45
CA ALA A 228 17.12 9.26 -7.31
C ALA A 228 15.60 9.31 -7.01
N GLU A 229 14.99 10.43 -7.26
CA GLU A 229 13.54 10.56 -7.26
C GLU A 229 13.08 11.54 -8.35
N GLY A 230 11.93 11.31 -8.95
CA GLY A 230 11.43 12.15 -10.02
C GLY A 230 10.22 11.58 -10.75
N LYS A 231 9.83 12.26 -11.83
CA LYS A 231 8.79 11.78 -12.74
C LYS A 231 9.30 10.57 -13.55
N PRO A 232 8.40 9.70 -14.04
CA PRO A 232 8.78 8.53 -14.83
C PRO A 232 9.79 8.82 -15.97
N ALA A 233 9.58 9.91 -16.71
CA ALA A 233 10.48 10.29 -17.80
C ALA A 233 11.89 10.71 -17.32
N GLU A 234 11.99 11.34 -16.14
CA GLU A 234 13.25 11.74 -15.56
C GLU A 234 14.05 10.52 -15.08
N ILE A 235 13.37 9.60 -14.39
CA ILE A 235 13.97 8.35 -13.88
C ILE A 235 14.41 7.45 -15.03
N ARG A 236 13.61 7.30 -16.10
CA ARG A 236 13.99 6.52 -17.29
C ARG A 236 15.27 7.02 -17.96
N ASN A 237 15.55 8.32 -17.91
CA ASN A 237 16.72 8.95 -18.51
C ASN A 237 17.91 9.12 -17.54
N ASN A 238 17.74 8.76 -16.27
CA ASN A 238 18.80 8.87 -15.28
C ASN A 238 19.87 7.78 -15.49
N GLN A 239 21.13 8.17 -15.72
CA GLN A 239 22.21 7.24 -16.00
C GLN A 239 22.53 6.34 -14.81
N GLU A 240 22.55 6.86 -13.59
CA GLU A 240 22.83 6.08 -12.38
C GLU A 240 21.76 5.00 -12.14
N VAL A 241 20.50 5.31 -12.44
CA VAL A 241 19.41 4.34 -12.38
C VAL A 241 19.59 3.26 -13.44
N ARG A 242 19.91 3.64 -14.67
CA ARG A 242 20.19 2.68 -15.75
C ARG A 242 21.34 1.74 -15.40
N ASP A 243 22.42 2.25 -14.82
CA ASP A 243 23.60 1.44 -14.47
C ASP A 243 23.28 0.36 -13.43
N ILE A 244 22.33 0.62 -12.54
CA ILE A 244 21.86 -0.37 -11.54
C ILE A 244 21.02 -1.47 -12.18
N TYR A 245 20.23 -1.12 -13.18
CA TYR A 245 19.36 -2.03 -13.92
C TYR A 245 19.96 -2.53 -15.24
N LEU A 246 21.25 -2.25 -15.53
CA LEU A 246 21.97 -2.74 -16.71
C LEU A 246 22.03 -4.28 -16.72
N GLY A 247 21.09 -4.87 -17.39
CA GLY A 247 20.84 -6.31 -17.46
C GLY A 247 19.33 -6.65 -17.45
N GLU A 248 18.52 -5.71 -17.02
CA GLU A 248 17.06 -5.72 -17.18
C GLU A 248 16.72 -4.66 -18.24
N GLU A 249 16.05 -5.04 -19.33
CA GLU A 249 15.56 -4.09 -20.33
C GLU A 249 14.55 -3.13 -19.64
N ILE A 250 14.95 -1.84 -19.55
CA ILE A 250 14.12 -0.76 -19.00
C ILE A 250 13.25 -0.19 -20.11
#